data_87c39b362c64cc9d4a7695f90f0793f5
#
_entry.id   87c39b362c64cc9d4a7695f90f0793f5
#
_cell.length_a   1.000
_cell.length_b   1.000
_cell.length_c   1.000
_cell.angle_alpha   90.00
_cell.angle_beta   90.00
_cell.angle_gamma   90.00
#
_symmetry.space_group_name_H-M   'P 1'
#
loop_
_entity.id
_entity.type
_entity.pdbx_description
1 polymer ?
#
loop_
_entity_poly.entity_id
_entity_poly.type
_entity_poly.pdbx_seq_one_letter_code
_entity_poly.pdbx_strand_id
1 'polypeptide(L)'
;PLAFKWMNKGFYPSGMEGLEEMMQQNATFLFTNSLFKISISIVGEALRQKRIDKRRKSMDYAAIKKAAEAYGPAMTKFLRDMIAIPSESCEEKKVVYRIKEEMEKLGYDKVEIDGLGNVIGWMGDGDKIIAIDSHIDTVGIGNINNWEKDPYEGYETDKIIYGRGGSDQEGGMASATYGAKIMKDLGLIPEGYKIMVVGSVQEEDCDGMCWQYIYNVDKIVPEFVISTEPTDGGIYRGHRGRMEIRVDVKGVSCHG
;
A
#
# COMPACT_ATOMS: atom_id res chain seq x y z
N PRO A 1 15.38 3.22 9.06
CA PRO A 1 16.50 4.17 8.98
C PRO A 1 17.07 4.31 7.57
N LEU A 2 17.02 3.30 6.70
CA LEU A 2 17.55 3.38 5.32
C LEU A 2 16.55 4.04 4.36
N ALA A 3 15.27 3.72 4.44
CA ALA A 3 14.23 4.46 3.73
C ALA A 3 14.24 5.95 4.11
N PHE A 4 14.45 6.24 5.39
CA PHE A 4 14.62 7.59 5.92
C PHE A 4 15.84 8.33 5.36
N LYS A 5 16.93 7.63 5.11
CA LYS A 5 18.15 8.22 4.55
C LYS A 5 18.01 8.61 3.07
N TRP A 6 17.10 7.94 2.37
CA TRP A 6 16.73 8.27 0.99
C TRP A 6 15.85 9.52 0.92
N MET A 7 14.89 9.64 1.80
CA MET A 7 14.02 10.83 1.90
C MET A 7 14.81 12.08 2.29
N ASN A 8 15.83 11.95 3.15
CA ASN A 8 16.66 13.08 3.62
C ASN A 8 17.81 13.49 2.71
N LYS A 9 18.11 12.76 1.64
CA LYS A 9 19.23 13.11 0.74
C LYS A 9 18.86 14.02 -0.44
N GLY A 10 17.67 14.64 -0.41
CA GLY A 10 17.30 15.67 -1.40
C GLY A 10 17.23 15.17 -2.84
N PHE A 11 17.02 13.90 -3.07
CA PHE A 11 16.79 13.34 -4.40
C PHE A 11 15.34 13.58 -4.86
N TYR A 12 14.89 14.83 -4.75
CA TYR A 12 13.68 15.27 -5.43
C TYR A 12 14.06 15.81 -6.80
N PRO A 13 13.48 15.32 -7.88
CA PRO A 13 13.57 16.02 -9.15
C PRO A 13 13.01 17.43 -8.95
N SER A 14 13.77 18.45 -9.28
CA SER A 14 13.31 19.85 -9.28
C SER A 14 12.01 19.94 -10.09
N GLY A 15 10.91 20.42 -9.50
CA GLY A 15 9.64 20.62 -10.18
C GLY A 15 8.40 20.04 -9.49
N MET A 16 8.47 19.69 -8.22
CA MET A 16 7.29 19.21 -7.47
C MET A 16 6.43 20.35 -6.86
N GLU A 17 6.74 21.61 -7.16
CA GLU A 17 6.06 22.78 -6.55
C GLU A 17 4.57 22.92 -6.93
N GLY A 18 4.10 22.27 -8.00
CA GLY A 18 2.67 22.27 -8.37
C GLY A 18 1.81 21.15 -7.78
N LEU A 19 2.42 20.25 -6.99
CA LEU A 19 1.71 19.07 -6.49
C LEU A 19 0.69 19.42 -5.40
N GLU A 20 1.01 20.40 -4.55
CA GLU A 20 0.15 20.82 -3.43
C GLU A 20 -1.15 21.49 -3.91
N GLU A 21 -1.07 22.32 -4.95
CA GLU A 21 -2.26 22.99 -5.51
C GLU A 21 -3.23 22.03 -6.19
N MET A 22 -2.72 21.03 -6.88
CA MET A 22 -3.52 20.01 -7.55
C MET A 22 -4.23 19.08 -6.57
N MET A 23 -3.67 18.90 -5.38
CA MET A 23 -4.17 17.97 -4.36
C MET A 23 -5.27 18.61 -3.51
N GLN A 24 -5.22 19.91 -3.26
CA GLN A 24 -6.26 20.63 -2.54
C GLN A 24 -7.59 20.69 -3.32
N GLN A 25 -7.55 20.68 -4.65
CA GLN A 25 -8.75 20.72 -5.49
C GLN A 25 -9.50 19.38 -5.60
N ASN A 26 -8.92 18.26 -5.15
CA ASN A 26 -9.48 16.91 -5.33
C ASN A 26 -9.76 16.16 -4.01
N ALA A 27 -9.71 16.84 -2.88
CA ALA A 27 -9.85 16.23 -1.53
C ALA A 27 -11.27 15.73 -1.17
N THR A 28 -12.23 15.84 -2.08
CA THR A 28 -13.63 15.50 -1.78
C THR A 28 -14.09 14.30 -2.60
N PHE A 29 -13.56 13.09 -2.32
CA PHE A 29 -14.22 11.87 -2.81
C PHE A 29 -13.80 10.60 -2.03
N LEU A 30 -14.77 9.87 -1.53
CA LEU A 30 -14.87 8.55 -0.92
C LEU A 30 -13.65 7.60 -1.07
N PHE A 31 -13.33 6.89 -0.01
CA PHE A 31 -12.16 6.05 0.30
C PHE A 31 -11.57 5.24 -0.88
N THR A 32 -12.39 4.62 -1.72
CA THR A 32 -11.95 3.86 -2.91
C THR A 32 -11.41 4.73 -4.04
N ASN A 33 -11.77 6.01 -4.10
CA ASN A 33 -11.34 6.92 -5.17
C ASN A 33 -10.07 7.72 -4.84
N SER A 34 -9.75 7.93 -3.55
CA SER A 34 -8.63 8.81 -3.16
C SER A 34 -7.26 8.19 -3.39
N LEU A 35 -7.02 6.97 -2.91
CA LEU A 35 -5.74 6.27 -3.08
C LEU A 35 -5.43 6.00 -4.56
N PHE A 36 -6.45 5.64 -5.32
CA PHE A 36 -6.29 5.38 -6.75
C PHE A 36 -5.95 6.65 -7.55
N LYS A 37 -6.57 7.79 -7.24
CA LYS A 37 -6.25 9.09 -7.85
C LYS A 37 -4.83 9.56 -7.51
N ILE A 38 -4.38 9.35 -6.27
CA ILE A 38 -3.05 9.73 -5.80
C ILE A 38 -1.98 8.96 -6.55
N SER A 39 -2.07 7.64 -6.64
CA SER A 39 -1.09 6.81 -7.32
C SER A 39 -0.90 7.21 -8.79
N ILE A 40 -1.98 7.48 -9.51
CA ILE A 40 -1.93 7.83 -10.94
C ILE A 40 -1.48 9.28 -11.15
N SER A 41 -1.89 10.22 -10.31
CA SER A 41 -1.46 11.62 -10.42
C SER A 41 0.04 11.79 -10.18
N ILE A 42 0.60 11.12 -9.19
CA ILE A 42 2.04 11.19 -8.88
C ILE A 42 2.88 10.62 -10.02
N VAL A 43 2.50 9.46 -10.55
CA VAL A 43 3.17 8.87 -11.72
C VAL A 43 3.08 9.80 -12.95
N GLY A 44 1.91 10.40 -13.18
CA GLY A 44 1.71 11.35 -14.26
C GLY A 44 2.60 12.61 -14.16
N GLU A 45 2.80 13.15 -12.97
CA GLU A 45 3.57 14.38 -12.74
C GLU A 45 5.10 14.15 -12.80
N ALA A 46 5.60 13.06 -12.21
CA ALA A 46 7.02 12.69 -12.32
C ALA A 46 7.48 12.48 -13.78
N LEU A 47 6.55 12.07 -14.64
CA LEU A 47 6.79 11.89 -16.08
C LEU A 47 6.68 13.20 -16.90
N ARG A 48 5.95 14.22 -16.43
CA ARG A 48 5.82 15.51 -17.12
C ARG A 48 7.13 16.28 -17.25
N GLN A 49 8.06 16.09 -16.34
CA GLN A 49 9.33 16.86 -16.34
C GLN A 49 10.42 16.37 -17.27
N LYS A 50 10.37 15.14 -17.72
CA LYS A 50 11.27 14.71 -18.81
C LYS A 50 10.54 14.93 -20.13
N ARG A 51 11.04 15.90 -20.93
CA ARG A 51 10.62 16.14 -22.34
C ARG A 51 10.31 14.81 -23.04
N ILE A 52 9.06 14.41 -23.03
CA ILE A 52 8.58 13.27 -23.80
C ILE A 52 7.64 13.83 -24.87
N ASP A 53 7.97 13.43 -26.04
CA ASP A 53 7.50 13.68 -27.38
C ASP A 53 5.97 13.92 -27.54
N LYS A 54 5.60 14.65 -28.60
CA LYS A 54 4.27 15.13 -29.04
C LYS A 54 3.15 14.07 -29.19
N ARG A 55 3.27 12.87 -28.64
CA ARG A 55 2.29 11.77 -28.71
C ARG A 55 1.64 11.41 -27.37
N ARG A 56 1.58 12.31 -26.40
CA ARG A 56 0.82 12.04 -25.17
C ARG A 56 -0.67 11.91 -25.47
N LYS A 57 -1.20 10.69 -25.38
CA LYS A 57 -2.63 10.51 -25.06
C LYS A 57 -2.89 11.20 -23.74
N SER A 58 -3.84 12.13 -23.68
CA SER A 58 -4.33 12.65 -22.40
C SER A 58 -4.80 11.45 -21.56
N MET A 59 -4.44 11.44 -20.27
CA MET A 59 -4.88 10.36 -19.37
C MET A 59 -6.41 10.35 -19.32
N ASP A 60 -7.00 9.21 -19.64
CA ASP A 60 -8.46 9.03 -19.62
C ASP A 60 -8.91 8.62 -18.22
N TYR A 61 -9.15 9.61 -17.37
CA TYR A 61 -9.64 9.39 -16.00
C TYR A 61 -11.02 8.72 -15.95
N ALA A 62 -11.85 8.91 -17.00
CA ALA A 62 -13.15 8.25 -17.06
C ALA A 62 -13.00 6.75 -17.30
N ALA A 63 -12.09 6.33 -18.16
CA ALA A 63 -11.76 4.93 -18.37
C ALA A 63 -11.21 4.28 -17.09
N ILE A 64 -10.32 4.98 -16.39
CA ILE A 64 -9.76 4.51 -15.10
C ILE A 64 -10.88 4.32 -14.07
N LYS A 65 -11.74 5.32 -13.90
CA LYS A 65 -12.87 5.25 -12.98
C LYS A 65 -13.79 4.07 -13.32
N LYS A 66 -14.14 3.92 -14.60
CA LYS A 66 -14.99 2.82 -15.06
C LYS A 66 -14.36 1.45 -14.79
N ALA A 67 -13.05 1.31 -15.00
CA ALA A 67 -12.34 0.08 -14.69
C ALA A 67 -12.33 -0.21 -13.17
N ALA A 68 -12.10 0.82 -12.34
CA ALA A 68 -12.15 0.69 -10.89
C ALA A 68 -13.54 0.27 -10.39
N GLU A 69 -14.60 0.87 -10.93
CA GLU A 69 -15.98 0.48 -10.61
C GLU A 69 -16.27 -0.96 -11.02
N ALA A 70 -15.77 -1.40 -12.16
CA ALA A 70 -15.95 -2.79 -12.64
C ALA A 70 -15.25 -3.81 -11.75
N TYR A 71 -14.09 -3.47 -11.19
CA TYR A 71 -13.37 -4.34 -10.24
C TYR A 71 -13.89 -4.22 -8.80
N GLY A 72 -14.72 -3.25 -8.48
CA GLY A 72 -15.23 -2.97 -7.13
C GLY A 72 -15.69 -4.22 -6.36
N PRO A 73 -16.62 -5.03 -6.90
CA PRO A 73 -17.09 -6.22 -6.19
C PRO A 73 -16.00 -7.25 -5.88
N ALA A 74 -15.06 -7.46 -6.81
CA ALA A 74 -13.95 -8.40 -6.62
C ALA A 74 -12.94 -7.87 -5.59
N MET A 75 -12.64 -6.57 -5.64
CA MET A 75 -11.77 -5.91 -4.68
C MET A 75 -12.36 -5.91 -3.28
N THR A 76 -13.66 -5.65 -3.14
CA THR A 76 -14.39 -5.74 -1.87
C THR A 76 -14.33 -7.16 -1.30
N LYS A 77 -14.58 -8.16 -2.14
CA LYS A 77 -14.46 -9.56 -1.70
C LYS A 77 -13.04 -9.89 -1.24
N PHE A 78 -12.03 -9.45 -1.98
CA PHE A 78 -10.62 -9.69 -1.62
C PHE A 78 -10.26 -9.06 -0.27
N LEU A 79 -10.67 -7.81 -0.03
CA LEU A 79 -10.48 -7.16 1.27
C LEU A 79 -11.18 -7.93 2.40
N ARG A 80 -12.41 -8.37 2.20
CA ARG A 80 -13.12 -9.18 3.20
C ARG A 80 -12.44 -10.53 3.48
N ASP A 81 -11.89 -11.14 2.43
CA ASP A 81 -11.16 -12.40 2.58
C ASP A 81 -9.88 -12.22 3.41
N MET A 82 -9.20 -11.06 3.27
CA MET A 82 -8.03 -10.72 4.10
C MET A 82 -8.44 -10.47 5.55
N ILE A 83 -9.42 -9.60 5.80
CA ILE A 83 -9.97 -9.30 7.14
C ILE A 83 -10.37 -10.59 7.90
N ALA A 84 -10.90 -11.59 7.19
CA ALA A 84 -11.29 -12.86 7.78
C ALA A 84 -10.11 -13.75 8.21
N ILE A 85 -8.89 -13.35 7.92
CA ILE A 85 -7.67 -14.08 8.25
C ILE A 85 -6.91 -13.28 9.30
N PRO A 86 -6.95 -13.65 10.60
CA PRO A 86 -6.10 -13.01 11.61
C PRO A 86 -4.64 -13.01 11.17
N SER A 87 -4.00 -11.85 11.19
CA SER A 87 -2.65 -11.62 10.65
C SER A 87 -1.83 -10.70 11.56
N GLU A 88 -1.81 -10.98 12.87
CA GLU A 88 -0.90 -10.24 13.76
C GLU A 88 0.55 -10.42 13.32
N SER A 89 1.42 -9.44 13.63
CA SER A 89 2.84 -9.48 13.25
C SER A 89 3.48 -10.82 13.59
N CYS A 90 4.23 -11.39 12.66
CA CYS A 90 4.81 -12.74 12.66
C CYS A 90 3.82 -13.91 12.43
N GLU A 91 2.53 -13.65 12.24
CA GLU A 91 1.50 -14.66 11.97
C GLU A 91 0.82 -14.49 10.59
N GLU A 92 1.40 -13.68 9.71
CA GLU A 92 0.82 -13.24 8.43
C GLU A 92 0.77 -14.34 7.36
N LYS A 93 1.35 -15.49 7.59
CA LYS A 93 1.51 -16.54 6.56
C LYS A 93 0.25 -16.82 5.75
N LYS A 94 -0.92 -16.88 6.37
CA LYS A 94 -2.17 -17.23 5.68
C LYS A 94 -2.63 -16.09 4.76
N VAL A 95 -2.56 -14.84 5.23
CA VAL A 95 -2.94 -13.67 4.42
C VAL A 95 -1.96 -13.45 3.27
N VAL A 96 -0.66 -13.70 3.47
CA VAL A 96 0.37 -13.71 2.41
C VAL A 96 -0.03 -14.61 1.26
N TYR A 97 -0.42 -15.87 1.56
CA TYR A 97 -0.86 -16.80 0.51
C TYR A 97 -2.18 -16.38 -0.15
N ARG A 98 -3.11 -15.79 0.61
CA ARG A 98 -4.35 -15.28 0.03
C ARG A 98 -4.10 -14.13 -0.95
N ILE A 99 -3.15 -13.25 -0.61
CA ILE A 99 -2.74 -12.15 -1.49
C ILE A 99 -2.03 -12.70 -2.74
N LYS A 100 -1.11 -13.64 -2.55
CA LYS A 100 -0.43 -14.30 -3.67
C LYS A 100 -1.44 -14.90 -4.66
N GLU A 101 -2.42 -15.64 -4.17
CA GLU A 101 -3.50 -16.21 -4.98
C GLU A 101 -4.25 -15.15 -5.79
N GLU A 102 -4.61 -14.00 -5.16
CA GLU A 102 -5.33 -12.93 -5.85
C GLU A 102 -4.47 -12.29 -6.95
N MET A 103 -3.20 -12.02 -6.66
CA MET A 103 -2.27 -11.48 -7.65
C MET A 103 -2.09 -12.43 -8.84
N GLU A 104 -1.93 -13.74 -8.59
CA GLU A 104 -1.82 -14.76 -9.65
C GLU A 104 -3.10 -14.83 -10.49
N LYS A 105 -4.27 -14.85 -9.87
CA LYS A 105 -5.59 -14.80 -10.52
C LYS A 105 -5.78 -13.56 -11.39
N LEU A 106 -5.27 -12.41 -10.96
CA LEU A 106 -5.31 -11.14 -11.70
C LEU A 106 -4.31 -11.09 -12.85
N GLY A 107 -3.45 -12.08 -12.99
CA GLY A 107 -2.46 -12.17 -14.07
C GLY A 107 -1.30 -11.20 -13.90
N TYR A 108 -0.77 -11.11 -12.68
CA TYR A 108 0.53 -10.50 -12.44
C TYR A 108 1.61 -11.27 -13.21
N ASP A 109 2.61 -10.57 -13.73
CA ASP A 109 3.66 -11.19 -14.55
C ASP A 109 4.58 -12.10 -13.72
N LYS A 110 4.76 -11.78 -12.44
CA LYS A 110 5.46 -12.59 -11.45
C LYS A 110 4.87 -12.31 -10.07
N VAL A 111 4.74 -13.34 -9.25
CA VAL A 111 4.41 -13.23 -7.83
C VAL A 111 5.34 -14.10 -7.03
N GLU A 112 5.99 -13.55 -6.03
CA GLU A 112 6.94 -14.26 -5.18
C GLU A 112 6.72 -13.92 -3.71
N ILE A 113 7.21 -14.79 -2.84
CA ILE A 113 7.31 -14.53 -1.41
C ILE A 113 8.80 -14.54 -1.10
N ASP A 114 9.30 -13.45 -0.54
CA ASP A 114 10.72 -13.35 -0.20
C ASP A 114 11.08 -14.15 1.06
N GLY A 115 12.34 -14.13 1.46
CA GLY A 115 12.82 -14.90 2.61
C GLY A 115 12.38 -14.34 3.97
N LEU A 116 11.86 -13.11 4.04
CA LEU A 116 11.25 -12.55 5.24
C LEU A 116 9.76 -12.90 5.34
N GLY A 117 9.10 -13.12 4.19
CA GLY A 117 7.67 -13.41 4.10
C GLY A 117 6.87 -12.34 3.35
N ASN A 118 7.49 -11.26 2.88
CA ASN A 118 6.80 -10.28 2.05
C ASN A 118 6.28 -10.92 0.78
N VAL A 119 5.04 -10.62 0.39
CA VAL A 119 4.51 -11.00 -0.93
C VAL A 119 4.76 -9.88 -1.92
N ILE A 120 5.40 -10.19 -3.04
CA ILE A 120 5.82 -9.23 -4.04
C ILE A 120 5.23 -9.62 -5.39
N GLY A 121 4.39 -8.73 -5.94
CA GLY A 121 3.78 -8.89 -7.25
C GLY A 121 4.34 -7.88 -8.25
N TRP A 122 4.58 -8.32 -9.49
CA TRP A 122 5.18 -7.53 -10.54
C TRP A 122 4.26 -7.38 -11.75
N MET A 123 4.17 -6.19 -12.30
CA MET A 123 3.49 -5.90 -13.57
C MET A 123 4.34 -5.00 -14.45
N GLY A 124 4.55 -5.41 -15.70
CA GLY A 124 5.43 -4.75 -16.66
C GLY A 124 6.83 -5.34 -16.67
N ASP A 125 7.62 -4.96 -17.67
CA ASP A 125 8.93 -5.55 -18.02
C ASP A 125 10.08 -4.54 -18.01
N GLY A 126 9.83 -3.29 -17.60
CA GLY A 126 10.86 -2.25 -17.54
C GLY A 126 11.90 -2.47 -16.45
N ASP A 127 13.06 -1.82 -16.61
CA ASP A 127 14.16 -1.89 -15.64
C ASP A 127 13.90 -1.04 -14.38
N LYS A 128 13.09 0.00 -14.52
CA LYS A 128 12.79 0.96 -13.45
C LYS A 128 11.57 0.52 -12.66
N ILE A 129 11.68 0.61 -11.34
CA ILE A 129 10.66 0.11 -10.41
C ILE A 129 9.92 1.29 -9.78
N ILE A 130 8.59 1.26 -9.87
CA ILE A 130 7.70 2.04 -8.98
C ILE A 130 7.07 1.03 -8.04
N ALA A 131 7.32 1.17 -6.75
CA ALA A 131 6.75 0.28 -5.74
C ALA A 131 5.52 0.92 -5.09
N ILE A 132 4.53 0.07 -4.80
CA ILE A 132 3.37 0.40 -3.99
C ILE A 132 3.41 -0.57 -2.82
N ASP A 133 3.51 -0.05 -1.62
CA ASP A 133 3.67 -0.79 -0.38
C ASP A 133 2.41 -0.70 0.47
N SER A 134 2.00 -1.83 1.01
CA SER A 134 0.92 -1.94 1.98
C SER A 134 1.30 -3.02 2.97
N HIS A 135 1.39 -2.71 4.25
CA HIS A 135 1.60 -3.76 5.23
C HIS A 135 0.34 -4.62 5.39
N ILE A 136 0.53 -5.86 5.75
CA ILE A 136 -0.52 -6.87 5.81
C ILE A 136 -0.66 -7.51 7.19
N ASP A 137 0.24 -7.18 8.09
CA ASP A 137 0.04 -7.47 9.50
C ASP A 137 -0.91 -6.43 10.12
N THR A 138 -1.54 -6.82 11.20
CA THR A 138 -2.47 -6.00 11.96
C THR A 138 -2.17 -6.10 13.44
N VAL A 139 -2.47 -5.03 14.17
CA VAL A 139 -2.49 -5.13 15.64
C VAL A 139 -3.62 -6.06 16.12
N GLY A 140 -3.46 -6.66 17.28
CA GLY A 140 -4.47 -7.51 17.87
C GLY A 140 -5.81 -6.80 18.10
N ILE A 141 -6.90 -7.57 18.17
CA ILE A 141 -8.25 -7.02 18.37
C ILE A 141 -8.52 -6.51 19.78
N GLY A 142 -7.62 -6.82 20.74
CA GLY A 142 -7.82 -6.44 22.13
C GLY A 142 -9.04 -7.12 22.75
N ASN A 143 -9.85 -6.36 23.50
CA ASN A 143 -11.06 -6.90 24.12
C ASN A 143 -12.19 -6.97 23.08
N ILE A 144 -12.64 -8.19 22.76
CA ILE A 144 -13.72 -8.45 21.80
C ILE A 144 -15.02 -7.73 22.16
N ASN A 145 -15.29 -7.49 23.44
CA ASN A 145 -16.50 -6.80 23.88
C ASN A 145 -16.53 -5.30 23.51
N ASN A 146 -15.41 -4.76 23.05
CA ASN A 146 -15.33 -3.36 22.55
C ASN A 146 -15.72 -3.23 21.10
N TRP A 147 -15.96 -4.34 20.40
CA TRP A 147 -16.33 -4.37 19.00
C TRP A 147 -17.85 -4.48 18.85
N GLU A 148 -18.42 -3.62 18.00
CA GLU A 148 -19.87 -3.68 17.69
C GLU A 148 -20.24 -4.88 16.81
N LYS A 149 -19.31 -5.36 16.01
CA LYS A 149 -19.41 -6.53 15.13
C LYS A 149 -18.15 -7.37 15.31
N ASP A 150 -18.22 -8.63 14.93
CA ASP A 150 -17.02 -9.47 14.91
C ASP A 150 -15.96 -8.84 13.99
N PRO A 151 -14.75 -8.55 14.50
CA PRO A 151 -13.69 -7.89 13.75
C PRO A 151 -13.15 -8.70 12.57
N TYR A 152 -13.41 -10.00 12.53
CA TYR A 152 -12.96 -10.90 11.47
C TYR A 152 -14.08 -11.42 10.55
N GLU A 153 -15.34 -11.17 10.86
CA GLU A 153 -16.46 -11.51 9.95
C GLU A 153 -16.52 -10.65 8.69
N GLY A 154 -15.90 -9.46 8.72
CA GLY A 154 -15.94 -8.54 7.59
C GLY A 154 -17.34 -8.03 7.27
N TYR A 155 -18.04 -7.46 8.25
CA TYR A 155 -19.35 -6.86 8.04
C TYR A 155 -19.29 -5.80 6.93
N GLU A 156 -20.27 -5.84 6.02
CA GLU A 156 -20.28 -5.00 4.82
C GLU A 156 -21.63 -4.33 4.63
N THR A 157 -21.59 -3.08 4.18
CA THR A 157 -22.72 -2.34 3.60
C THR A 157 -22.35 -1.84 2.22
N ASP A 158 -23.22 -1.08 1.57
CA ASP A 158 -22.93 -0.39 0.31
C ASP A 158 -21.80 0.66 0.40
N LYS A 159 -21.39 1.03 1.62
CA LYS A 159 -20.42 2.11 1.87
C LYS A 159 -19.26 1.76 2.78
N ILE A 160 -19.38 0.72 3.57
CA ILE A 160 -18.45 0.40 4.66
C ILE A 160 -18.12 -1.08 4.62
N ILE A 161 -16.84 -1.38 4.75
CA ILE A 161 -16.33 -2.69 5.13
C ILE A 161 -15.74 -2.51 6.53
N TYR A 162 -16.21 -3.30 7.47
CA TYR A 162 -15.86 -3.22 8.88
C TYR A 162 -15.05 -4.44 9.29
N GLY A 163 -13.94 -4.24 9.96
CA GLY A 163 -13.12 -5.29 10.52
C GLY A 163 -11.69 -4.85 10.82
N ARG A 164 -10.94 -5.68 11.53
CA ARG A 164 -9.52 -5.46 11.79
C ARG A 164 -8.76 -5.47 10.44
N GLY A 165 -7.83 -4.53 10.24
CA GLY A 165 -7.08 -4.40 8.98
C GLY A 165 -7.83 -3.64 7.88
N GLY A 166 -9.16 -3.39 8.00
CA GLY A 166 -9.95 -2.76 6.95
C GLY A 166 -9.47 -1.38 6.53
N SER A 167 -8.93 -0.60 7.47
CA SER A 167 -8.32 0.71 7.21
C SER A 167 -6.79 0.65 7.27
N ASP A 168 -6.26 -0.05 8.24
CA ASP A 168 -4.83 -0.17 8.54
C ASP A 168 -4.41 -1.65 8.51
N GLN A 169 -3.76 -2.14 7.34
CA GLN A 169 -3.95 -1.41 6.06
C GLN A 169 -4.23 -2.37 4.90
N GLU A 170 -4.98 -3.45 5.15
CA GLU A 170 -5.41 -4.39 4.09
C GLU A 170 -6.26 -3.70 3.00
N GLY A 171 -6.98 -2.62 3.37
CA GLY A 171 -7.68 -1.79 2.39
C GLY A 171 -6.73 -1.13 1.38
N GLY A 172 -5.56 -0.70 1.84
CA GLY A 172 -4.45 -0.25 0.99
C GLY A 172 -3.96 -1.35 0.07
N MET A 173 -3.75 -2.56 0.62
CA MET A 173 -3.31 -3.75 -0.13
C MET A 173 -4.30 -4.12 -1.24
N ALA A 174 -5.59 -4.15 -0.94
CA ALA A 174 -6.62 -4.41 -1.94
C ALA A 174 -6.59 -3.36 -3.06
N SER A 175 -6.49 -2.09 -2.69
CA SER A 175 -6.45 -0.98 -3.64
C SER A 175 -5.19 -1.00 -4.52
N ALA A 176 -4.02 -1.29 -3.94
CA ALA A 176 -2.74 -1.40 -4.66
C ALA A 176 -2.77 -2.55 -5.67
N THR A 177 -3.25 -3.72 -5.22
CA THR A 177 -3.33 -4.94 -6.04
C THR A 177 -4.20 -4.72 -7.29
N TYR A 178 -5.39 -4.17 -7.12
CA TYR A 178 -6.28 -3.90 -8.24
C TYR A 178 -5.89 -2.66 -9.03
N GLY A 179 -5.26 -1.67 -8.39
CA GLY A 179 -4.73 -0.48 -9.05
C GLY A 179 -3.65 -0.83 -10.08
N ALA A 180 -2.70 -1.67 -9.73
CA ALA A 180 -1.67 -2.16 -10.65
C ALA A 180 -2.29 -2.95 -11.81
N LYS A 181 -3.29 -3.79 -11.55
CA LYS A 181 -4.04 -4.51 -12.59
C LYS A 181 -4.71 -3.56 -13.57
N ILE A 182 -5.38 -2.54 -13.09
CA ILE A 182 -6.03 -1.53 -13.95
C ILE A 182 -5.00 -0.76 -14.76
N MET A 183 -3.85 -0.42 -14.18
CA MET A 183 -2.75 0.21 -14.93
C MET A 183 -2.28 -0.67 -16.09
N LYS A 184 -2.14 -1.97 -15.86
CA LYS A 184 -1.77 -2.94 -16.90
C LYS A 184 -2.84 -3.03 -18.00
N ASP A 185 -4.11 -3.22 -17.61
CA ASP A 185 -5.22 -3.39 -18.55
C ASP A 185 -5.45 -2.16 -19.46
N LEU A 186 -5.21 -0.98 -18.94
CA LEU A 186 -5.37 0.27 -19.68
C LEU A 186 -4.08 0.73 -20.37
N GLY A 187 -2.98 -0.04 -20.27
CA GLY A 187 -1.69 0.32 -20.86
C GLY A 187 -1.10 1.60 -20.27
N LEU A 188 -1.27 1.81 -18.97
CA LEU A 188 -0.82 3.00 -18.24
C LEU A 188 0.55 2.84 -17.59
N ILE A 189 1.11 1.63 -17.58
CA ILE A 189 2.48 1.41 -17.11
C ILE A 189 3.42 2.08 -18.09
N PRO A 190 4.26 3.06 -17.66
CA PRO A 190 5.12 3.78 -18.57
C PRO A 190 6.19 2.86 -19.19
N GLU A 191 6.58 3.16 -20.43
CA GLU A 191 7.70 2.47 -21.09
C GLU A 191 8.97 2.55 -20.24
N GLY A 192 9.66 1.43 -20.09
CA GLY A 192 10.86 1.30 -19.26
C GLY A 192 10.59 1.17 -17.76
N TYR A 193 9.32 1.12 -17.34
CA TYR A 193 8.93 0.92 -15.95
C TYR A 193 8.20 -0.41 -15.75
N LYS A 194 8.25 -0.89 -14.52
CA LYS A 194 7.39 -1.95 -13.97
C LYS A 194 6.84 -1.51 -12.62
N ILE A 195 5.67 -2.01 -12.30
CA ILE A 195 5.04 -1.80 -10.99
C ILE A 195 5.37 -2.99 -10.10
N MET A 196 5.80 -2.70 -8.88
CA MET A 196 6.01 -3.64 -7.80
C MET A 196 4.95 -3.39 -6.74
N VAL A 197 4.09 -4.35 -6.46
CA VAL A 197 3.15 -4.28 -5.34
C VAL A 197 3.69 -5.18 -4.24
N VAL A 198 3.83 -4.61 -3.06
CA VAL A 198 4.39 -5.29 -1.89
C VAL A 198 3.32 -5.40 -0.82
N GLY A 199 3.05 -6.62 -0.36
CA GLY A 199 2.39 -6.86 0.91
C GLY A 199 3.49 -7.12 1.94
N SER A 200 3.83 -6.09 2.70
CA SER A 200 4.94 -6.13 3.65
C SER A 200 4.49 -6.70 4.99
N VAL A 201 5.36 -7.50 5.60
CA VAL A 201 5.13 -8.14 6.90
C VAL A 201 5.78 -7.38 8.03
N GLN A 202 5.26 -7.53 9.25
CA GLN A 202 5.84 -7.04 10.50
C GLN A 202 6.05 -5.52 10.55
N GLU A 203 5.16 -4.73 9.96
CA GLU A 203 5.24 -3.28 10.04
C GLU A 203 4.93 -2.79 11.45
N GLU A 204 3.87 -3.31 12.07
CA GLU A 204 3.32 -2.89 13.36
C GLU A 204 4.30 -3.09 14.53
N ASP A 205 5.10 -4.15 14.49
CA ASP A 205 6.08 -4.48 15.52
C ASP A 205 7.51 -4.06 15.18
N CYS A 206 7.86 -3.97 13.90
CA CYS A 206 9.26 -3.83 13.47
C CYS A 206 9.46 -2.78 12.37
N ASP A 207 8.88 -1.60 12.52
CA ASP A 207 8.95 -0.44 11.59
C ASP A 207 10.05 -0.51 10.52
N GLY A 208 9.70 -0.85 9.29
CA GLY A 208 10.61 -0.80 8.12
C GLY A 208 11.60 -1.97 8.01
N MET A 209 11.48 -3.04 8.80
CA MET A 209 12.35 -4.23 8.68
C MET A 209 12.12 -4.90 7.31
N CYS A 210 10.89 -4.96 6.83
CA CYS A 210 10.54 -5.47 5.51
C CYS A 210 11.32 -4.76 4.40
N TRP A 211 11.38 -3.44 4.41
CA TRP A 211 12.13 -2.65 3.43
C TRP A 211 13.63 -2.76 3.58
N GLN A 212 14.14 -2.97 4.81
CA GLN A 212 15.55 -3.28 5.01
C GLN A 212 15.90 -4.63 4.38
N TYR A 213 15.00 -5.62 4.46
CA TYR A 213 15.20 -6.92 3.84
C TYR A 213 15.17 -6.80 2.30
N ILE A 214 14.13 -6.21 1.74
CA ILE A 214 13.99 -5.98 0.30
C ILE A 214 15.22 -5.27 -0.28
N TYR A 215 15.69 -4.22 0.40
CA TYR A 215 16.85 -3.45 -0.07
C TYR A 215 18.19 -4.19 0.13
N ASN A 216 18.42 -4.75 1.32
CA ASN A 216 19.74 -5.29 1.68
C ASN A 216 19.94 -6.75 1.29
N VAL A 217 18.87 -7.55 1.24
CA VAL A 217 18.93 -8.99 0.92
C VAL A 217 18.51 -9.24 -0.51
N ASP A 218 17.30 -8.82 -0.90
CA ASP A 218 16.77 -9.03 -2.25
C ASP A 218 17.41 -8.10 -3.28
N LYS A 219 18.10 -7.04 -2.83
CA LYS A 219 18.76 -6.03 -3.70
C LYS A 219 17.80 -5.30 -4.63
N ILE A 220 16.54 -5.18 -4.24
CA ILE A 220 15.54 -4.45 -5.01
C ILE A 220 15.58 -2.97 -4.60
N VAL A 221 15.75 -2.09 -5.59
CA VAL A 221 15.90 -0.63 -5.38
C VAL A 221 14.89 0.10 -6.26
N PRO A 222 13.70 0.42 -5.77
CA PRO A 222 12.74 1.23 -6.51
C PRO A 222 13.23 2.67 -6.73
N GLU A 223 12.85 3.28 -7.87
CA GLU A 223 13.01 4.72 -8.06
C GLU A 223 12.07 5.52 -7.15
N PHE A 224 10.91 4.94 -6.85
CA PHE A 224 9.87 5.58 -6.06
C PHE A 224 9.04 4.55 -5.29
N VAL A 225 8.67 4.86 -4.06
CA VAL A 225 7.81 4.04 -3.20
C VAL A 225 6.61 4.87 -2.76
N ILE A 226 5.42 4.30 -2.92
CA ILE A 226 4.17 4.82 -2.38
C ILE A 226 3.75 3.87 -1.26
N SER A 227 3.76 4.33 -0.01
CA SER A 227 3.13 3.61 1.09
C SER A 227 1.67 4.05 1.22
N THR A 228 0.78 3.09 1.44
CA THR A 228 -0.67 3.33 1.43
C THR A 228 -1.27 3.51 2.82
N GLU A 229 -0.47 3.96 3.78
CA GLU A 229 -0.88 4.24 5.15
C GLU A 229 -2.15 5.11 5.24
N PRO A 230 -3.01 4.89 6.26
CA PRO A 230 -4.20 5.70 6.48
C PRO A 230 -3.82 7.13 6.88
N THR A 231 -4.08 8.09 6.00
CA THR A 231 -3.67 9.49 6.15
C THR A 231 -4.82 10.48 5.97
N ASP A 232 -6.08 10.02 6.05
CA ASP A 232 -7.27 10.80 5.71
C ASP A 232 -7.20 11.47 4.32
N GLY A 233 -6.51 10.82 3.37
CA GLY A 233 -6.29 11.31 2.02
C GLY A 233 -5.18 12.36 1.90
N GLY A 234 -4.44 12.62 2.99
CA GLY A 234 -3.25 13.46 2.96
C GLY A 234 -2.05 12.74 2.34
N ILE A 235 -1.10 13.52 1.80
CA ILE A 235 0.18 12.98 1.34
C ILE A 235 1.27 13.41 2.30
N TYR A 236 1.92 12.42 2.89
CA TYR A 236 3.05 12.61 3.80
C TYR A 236 4.34 12.28 3.06
N ARG A 237 5.30 13.20 3.10
CA ARG A 237 6.62 13.03 2.47
C ARG A 237 7.70 12.60 3.47
N GLY A 238 7.30 12.27 4.66
CA GLY A 238 8.17 11.82 5.75
C GLY A 238 7.41 11.77 7.06
N HIS A 239 8.02 11.16 8.04
CA HIS A 239 7.47 11.02 9.40
C HIS A 239 8.56 11.25 10.45
N ARG A 240 8.16 11.40 11.71
CA ARG A 240 9.08 11.47 12.83
C ARG A 240 9.69 10.11 13.10
N GLY A 241 10.88 10.09 13.74
CA GLY A 241 11.40 8.86 14.31
C GLY A 241 10.52 8.37 15.46
N ARG A 242 10.44 7.04 15.62
CA ARG A 242 9.79 6.37 16.76
C ARG A 242 10.86 5.74 17.63
N MET A 243 10.69 5.79 18.94
CA MET A 243 11.46 5.04 19.91
C MET A 243 10.50 4.43 20.90
N GLU A 244 10.56 3.12 21.05
CA GLU A 244 9.79 2.37 22.03
C GLU A 244 10.68 2.09 23.25
N ILE A 245 10.19 2.39 24.44
CA ILE A 245 10.93 2.21 25.69
C ILE A 245 10.08 1.34 26.61
N ARG A 246 10.62 0.18 26.99
CA ARG A 246 10.03 -0.66 28.02
C ARG A 246 10.73 -0.42 29.34
N VAL A 247 9.97 -0.16 30.39
CA VAL A 247 10.47 -0.02 31.76
C VAL A 247 9.81 -1.08 32.63
N ASP A 248 10.60 -2.05 33.09
CA ASP A 248 10.14 -3.07 33.98
C ASP A 248 10.57 -2.70 35.43
N VAL A 249 9.60 -2.37 36.29
CA VAL A 249 9.84 -2.04 37.70
C VAL A 249 9.57 -3.26 38.57
N LYS A 250 10.61 -3.77 39.19
CA LYS A 250 10.50 -4.87 40.18
C LYS A 250 10.31 -4.30 41.57
N GLY A 251 9.32 -4.75 42.28
CA GLY A 251 9.04 -4.36 43.66
C GLY A 251 8.53 -5.53 44.48
N VAL A 252 8.52 -5.34 45.78
CA VAL A 252 7.88 -6.27 46.72
C VAL A 252 6.49 -5.74 47.02
N SER A 253 5.47 -6.57 46.77
CA SER A 253 4.10 -6.20 47.09
C SER A 253 3.92 -5.98 48.58
N CYS A 254 3.36 -4.85 48.95
CA CYS A 254 2.95 -4.57 50.33
C CYS A 254 1.60 -3.84 50.31
N HIS A 255 0.93 -3.87 51.43
CA HIS A 255 -0.26 -3.07 51.66
C HIS A 255 0.15 -1.60 51.80
N GLY A 256 -0.52 -0.70 51.04
CA GLY A 256 -0.28 0.75 51.09
C GLY A 256 -0.90 1.41 52.34
#